data_baf341f3edcb4ba4c74f93e1bc0c08ed
#
_entry.id   baf341f3edcb4ba4c74f93e1bc0c08ed
#
_cell.length_a   1.000
_cell.length_b   1.000
_cell.length_c   1.000
_cell.angle_alpha   90.00
_cell.angle_beta   90.00
_cell.angle_gamma   90.00
#
_symmetry.space_group_name_H-M   'P 1'
#
loop_
_entity.id
_entity.type
_entity.pdbx_description
1 polymer ?
#
loop_
_entity_poly.entity_id
_entity_poly.type
_entity_poly.pdbx_seq_one_letter_code
_entity_poly.pdbx_strand_id
1 'polypeptide(L)'
;MTGPAWAASKFASSKHAAVSCDALKDFDNAGWVAELPGAIRQAWIERIRPIRLADRVAETTALHVVSAEEDGLSEAFDGAARPARVAWKCYLAALRDYHGKGLRLRTMAAHRRMLDRLSGSLLQLVPFLEAHHYEAIRAFGVLDQFFNNLRDLAEDSAQGICYFPEDVLRRFGLSREDVLSGRCRGTAAWHALMVYWLDRYLPALERDATRFDACDDLHPSVARLRSEFRARYARILDLFRAVDFDFERFAEEYWSEVRAKASPAAA
;
A
#
# COMPACT_ATOMS: atom_id res chain seq x y z
N MET A 1 31.69 8.85 2.63
CA MET A 1 30.66 8.20 3.48
C MET A 1 29.56 7.71 2.55
N THR A 2 29.56 6.41 2.33
CA THR A 2 28.66 5.71 1.40
C THR A 2 27.26 5.63 1.98
N GLY A 3 26.26 6.06 1.23
CA GLY A 3 24.86 5.92 1.59
C GLY A 3 24.46 4.46 1.84
N PRO A 4 23.35 4.20 2.55
CA PRO A 4 23.00 2.86 2.95
C PRO A 4 22.77 1.96 1.74
N ALA A 5 23.38 0.77 1.79
CA ALA A 5 23.48 -0.19 0.70
C ALA A 5 22.12 -0.58 0.04
N TRP A 6 20.98 -0.42 0.73
CA TRP A 6 19.67 -0.75 0.18
C TRP A 6 19.20 0.24 -0.89
N ALA A 7 19.52 1.53 -0.75
CA ALA A 7 19.15 2.55 -1.75
C ALA A 7 20.15 2.59 -2.92
N ALA A 8 21.44 2.33 -2.64
CA ALA A 8 22.51 2.47 -3.63
C ALA A 8 22.86 1.16 -4.36
N SER A 9 22.76 -0.02 -3.70
CA SER A 9 23.30 -1.25 -4.27
C SER A 9 22.40 -1.96 -5.29
N LYS A 10 21.10 -1.62 -5.37
CA LYS A 10 20.20 -2.20 -6.38
C LYS A 10 20.06 -1.37 -7.65
N PHE A 11 20.48 -0.10 -7.63
CA PHE A 11 20.40 0.78 -8.81
C PHE A 11 21.72 1.00 -9.57
N ALA A 12 22.83 0.50 -9.04
CA ALA A 12 24.18 0.82 -9.59
C ALA A 12 24.87 -0.33 -10.32
N SER A 13 24.19 -1.40 -10.71
CA SER A 13 24.85 -2.47 -11.47
C SER A 13 24.02 -3.05 -12.59
N SER A 14 24.51 -2.88 -13.77
CA SER A 14 24.19 -3.49 -15.07
C SER A 14 23.09 -2.83 -15.89
N LYS A 15 23.48 -2.43 -17.10
CA LYS A 15 22.69 -1.69 -18.10
C LYS A 15 21.48 -2.45 -18.68
N HIS A 16 21.09 -3.63 -18.20
CA HIS A 16 19.98 -4.43 -18.75
C HIS A 16 19.33 -5.41 -17.77
N ALA A 17 19.46 -5.27 -16.46
CA ALA A 17 18.68 -6.09 -15.54
C ALA A 17 17.26 -5.50 -15.40
N ALA A 18 16.24 -6.28 -15.72
CA ALA A 18 14.85 -5.90 -15.44
C ALA A 18 14.69 -5.58 -13.94
N VAL A 19 14.17 -4.38 -13.64
CA VAL A 19 13.89 -3.99 -12.24
C VAL A 19 12.86 -4.96 -11.68
N SER A 20 13.12 -5.55 -10.52
CA SER A 20 12.16 -6.48 -9.89
C SER A 20 10.85 -5.76 -9.55
N CYS A 21 9.75 -6.50 -9.52
CA CYS A 21 8.43 -5.96 -9.17
C CYS A 21 8.47 -5.25 -7.79
N ASP A 22 9.13 -5.85 -6.79
CA ASP A 22 9.29 -5.26 -5.46
C ASP A 22 10.03 -3.93 -5.49
N ALA A 23 11.09 -3.81 -6.29
CA ALA A 23 11.83 -2.55 -6.41
C ALA A 23 10.99 -1.45 -7.08
N LEU A 24 10.09 -1.80 -8.00
CA LEU A 24 9.14 -0.85 -8.59
C LEU A 24 8.08 -0.41 -7.59
N LYS A 25 7.55 -1.33 -6.77
CA LYS A 25 6.62 -1.00 -5.68
C LYS A 25 7.30 -0.10 -4.65
N ASP A 26 8.54 -0.40 -4.26
CA ASP A 26 9.31 0.44 -3.34
C ASP A 26 9.53 1.84 -3.92
N PHE A 27 9.86 1.96 -5.20
CA PHE A 27 10.02 3.24 -5.87
C PHE A 27 8.70 4.02 -5.94
N ASP A 28 7.59 3.38 -6.32
CA ASP A 28 6.27 4.01 -6.42
C ASP A 28 5.76 4.50 -5.04
N ASN A 29 6.06 3.76 -3.98
CA ASN A 29 5.61 4.10 -2.63
C ASN A 29 6.51 5.14 -1.94
N ALA A 30 7.83 5.08 -2.14
CA ALA A 30 8.79 5.81 -1.32
C ALA A 30 10.01 6.36 -2.08
N GLY A 31 10.01 6.34 -3.42
CA GLY A 31 11.13 6.86 -4.22
C GLY A 31 11.46 8.31 -3.92
N TRP A 32 10.45 9.13 -3.62
CA TRP A 32 10.57 10.54 -3.25
C TRP A 32 11.43 10.77 -1.97
N VAL A 33 11.56 9.76 -1.11
CA VAL A 33 12.40 9.83 0.10
C VAL A 33 13.88 10.08 -0.25
N ALA A 34 14.33 9.63 -1.40
CA ALA A 34 15.71 9.85 -1.87
C ALA A 34 16.06 11.33 -2.04
N GLU A 35 15.06 12.19 -2.28
CA GLU A 35 15.23 13.62 -2.50
C GLU A 35 15.20 14.45 -1.20
N LEU A 36 14.91 13.82 -0.05
CA LEU A 36 14.88 14.51 1.24
C LEU A 36 16.29 14.88 1.73
N PRO A 37 16.43 15.97 2.52
CA PRO A 37 17.68 16.30 3.20
C PRO A 37 18.20 15.15 4.07
N GLY A 38 19.51 14.99 4.17
CA GLY A 38 20.18 13.83 4.72
C GLY A 38 19.64 13.31 6.05
N ALA A 39 19.50 14.17 7.06
CA ALA A 39 19.02 13.79 8.39
C ALA A 39 17.54 13.35 8.37
N ILE A 40 16.69 14.08 7.61
CA ILE A 40 15.28 13.75 7.44
C ILE A 40 15.13 12.43 6.69
N ARG A 41 15.87 12.27 5.59
CA ARG A 41 15.91 11.02 4.83
C ARG A 41 16.30 9.83 5.70
N GLN A 42 17.31 9.98 6.55
CA GLN A 42 17.74 8.91 7.45
C GLN A 42 16.62 8.49 8.41
N ALA A 43 15.90 9.45 9.00
CA ALA A 43 14.75 9.15 9.88
C ALA A 43 13.64 8.37 9.15
N TRP A 44 13.35 8.72 7.89
CA TRP A 44 12.40 7.96 7.06
C TRP A 44 12.88 6.53 6.79
N ILE A 45 14.15 6.36 6.42
CA ILE A 45 14.76 5.04 6.16
C ILE A 45 14.68 4.15 7.40
N GLU A 46 14.97 4.68 8.58
CA GLU A 46 14.90 3.95 9.85
C GLU A 46 13.48 3.45 10.16
N ARG A 47 12.45 4.21 9.76
CA ARG A 47 11.04 3.80 9.91
C ARG A 47 10.60 2.80 8.84
N ILE A 48 10.99 2.99 7.59
CA ILE A 48 10.60 2.11 6.47
C ILE A 48 11.26 0.73 6.57
N ARG A 49 12.51 0.65 7.03
CA ARG A 49 13.27 -0.62 7.05
C ARG A 49 12.56 -1.75 7.80
N PRO A 50 12.12 -1.60 9.08
CA PRO A 50 11.41 -2.67 9.78
C PRO A 50 10.06 -3.00 9.13
N ILE A 51 9.36 -2.02 8.57
CA ILE A 51 8.10 -2.24 7.83
C ILE A 51 8.35 -3.16 6.64
N ARG A 52 9.33 -2.84 5.79
CA ARG A 52 9.67 -3.66 4.63
C ARG A 52 10.22 -5.05 5.01
N LEU A 53 10.86 -5.17 6.15
CA LEU A 53 11.27 -6.47 6.67
C LEU A 53 10.05 -7.31 7.07
N ALA A 54 9.10 -6.73 7.79
CA ALA A 54 7.86 -7.40 8.21
C ALA A 54 7.02 -7.86 6.99
N ASP A 55 6.89 -7.01 5.97
CA ASP A 55 6.19 -7.37 4.72
C ASP A 55 6.84 -8.59 4.07
N ARG A 56 8.16 -8.56 3.87
CA ARG A 56 8.88 -9.69 3.25
C ARG A 56 8.78 -10.97 4.05
N VAL A 57 8.84 -10.89 5.38
CA VAL A 57 8.62 -12.05 6.25
C VAL A 57 7.22 -12.62 6.05
N ALA A 58 6.19 -11.76 6.01
CA ALA A 58 4.81 -12.18 5.76
C ALA A 58 4.64 -12.83 4.38
N GLU A 59 5.33 -12.34 3.34
CA GLU A 59 5.26 -12.85 1.96
C GLU A 59 6.00 -14.19 1.76
N THR A 60 7.12 -14.38 2.45
CA THR A 60 8.03 -15.51 2.18
C THR A 60 7.87 -16.68 3.13
N THR A 61 7.32 -16.46 4.32
CA THR A 61 7.30 -17.46 5.39
C THR A 61 5.93 -18.11 5.50
N ALA A 62 5.87 -19.44 5.35
CA ALA A 62 4.72 -20.19 5.83
C ALA A 62 4.53 -19.84 7.31
N LEU A 63 3.36 -19.38 7.70
CA LEU A 63 2.93 -18.79 8.98
C LEU A 63 3.46 -19.42 10.30
N HIS A 64 4.24 -20.50 10.24
CA HIS A 64 4.76 -21.23 11.39
C HIS A 64 6.23 -20.92 11.76
N VAL A 65 6.96 -20.14 10.96
CA VAL A 65 8.39 -19.82 11.20
C VAL A 65 8.61 -18.41 11.73
N VAL A 66 7.58 -17.62 11.87
CA VAL A 66 7.63 -16.19 12.28
C VAL A 66 8.16 -16.00 13.72
N SER A 67 8.23 -17.07 14.55
CA SER A 67 8.54 -16.93 15.99
C SER A 67 9.97 -16.50 16.32
N ALA A 68 10.97 -16.84 15.52
CA ALA A 68 12.37 -16.51 15.84
C ALA A 68 12.83 -15.15 15.30
N GLU A 69 12.22 -14.67 14.19
CA GLU A 69 12.46 -13.33 13.64
C GLU A 69 11.53 -12.27 14.28
N GLU A 70 10.47 -12.71 14.96
CA GLU A 70 9.53 -11.84 15.67
C GLU A 70 10.18 -11.03 16.80
N ASP A 71 11.19 -11.58 17.49
CA ASP A 71 11.81 -10.89 18.63
C ASP A 71 12.50 -9.59 18.18
N GLY A 72 13.22 -9.60 17.06
CA GLY A 72 13.84 -8.37 16.51
C GLY A 72 12.83 -7.39 15.89
N LEU A 73 11.74 -7.91 15.31
CA LEU A 73 10.68 -7.07 14.74
C LEU A 73 9.79 -6.46 15.82
N SER A 74 9.49 -7.21 16.91
CA SER A 74 8.63 -6.70 18.00
C SER A 74 9.22 -5.47 18.67
N GLU A 75 10.55 -5.38 18.76
CA GLU A 75 11.30 -4.30 19.41
C GLU A 75 11.58 -3.08 18.49
N ALA A 76 11.34 -3.21 17.19
CA ALA A 76 11.74 -2.20 16.19
C ALA A 76 11.21 -0.78 16.48
N PHE A 77 10.13 -0.65 17.25
CA PHE A 77 9.51 0.61 17.63
C PHE A 77 9.48 0.87 19.14
N ASP A 78 10.25 0.13 19.96
CA ASP A 78 10.19 0.28 21.43
C ASP A 78 10.63 1.68 21.91
N GLY A 79 11.57 2.30 21.22
CA GLY A 79 11.96 3.69 21.46
C GLY A 79 11.00 4.77 20.93
N ALA A 80 9.94 4.37 20.19
CA ALA A 80 8.99 5.31 19.61
C ALA A 80 7.91 5.76 20.60
N ALA A 81 7.18 6.81 20.25
CA ALA A 81 6.00 7.25 21.00
C ALA A 81 4.95 6.12 21.14
N ARG A 82 4.21 6.12 22.28
CA ARG A 82 3.22 5.09 22.57
C ARG A 82 2.25 4.80 21.41
N PRO A 83 1.67 5.79 20.71
CA PRO A 83 0.80 5.52 19.57
C PRO A 83 1.46 4.71 18.46
N ALA A 84 2.72 5.04 18.12
CA ALA A 84 3.48 4.29 17.11
C ALA A 84 3.75 2.85 17.53
N ARG A 85 4.09 2.59 18.82
CA ARG A 85 4.25 1.21 19.33
C ARG A 85 2.96 0.40 19.24
N VAL A 86 1.81 1.02 19.56
CA VAL A 86 0.49 0.36 19.43
C VAL A 86 0.18 0.07 17.96
N ALA A 87 0.43 1.04 17.08
CA ALA A 87 0.23 0.90 15.64
C ALA A 87 1.11 -0.22 15.07
N TRP A 88 2.38 -0.30 15.48
CA TRP A 88 3.28 -1.38 15.07
C TRP A 88 2.76 -2.77 15.42
N LYS A 89 2.35 -2.97 16.66
CA LYS A 89 1.74 -4.25 17.10
C LYS A 89 0.47 -4.59 16.32
N CYS A 90 -0.37 -3.58 16.05
CA CYS A 90 -1.57 -3.75 15.26
C CYS A 90 -1.24 -4.15 13.81
N TYR A 91 -0.23 -3.52 13.20
CA TYR A 91 0.22 -3.82 11.85
C TYR A 91 0.79 -5.24 11.73
N LEU A 92 1.69 -5.66 12.63
CA LEU A 92 2.20 -7.03 12.65
C LEU A 92 1.09 -8.08 12.79
N ALA A 93 0.13 -7.83 13.68
CA ALA A 93 -1.04 -8.70 13.81
C ALA A 93 -1.91 -8.70 12.54
N ALA A 94 -2.03 -7.56 11.85
CA ALA A 94 -2.78 -7.46 10.61
C ALA A 94 -2.11 -8.23 9.47
N LEU A 95 -0.79 -8.18 9.36
CA LEU A 95 -0.05 -8.98 8.37
C LEU A 95 -0.34 -10.47 8.56
N ARG A 96 -0.34 -10.98 9.79
CA ARG A 96 -0.68 -12.38 10.09
C ARG A 96 -2.11 -12.74 9.70
N ASP A 97 -3.06 -11.82 9.96
CA ASP A 97 -4.49 -12.07 9.75
C ASP A 97 -4.91 -11.95 8.27
N TYR A 98 -4.24 -11.11 7.49
CA TYR A 98 -4.71 -10.72 6.16
C TYR A 98 -3.74 -11.08 5.02
N HIS A 99 -2.55 -11.56 5.34
CA HIS A 99 -1.58 -11.98 4.32
C HIS A 99 -1.71 -13.47 4.07
N GLY A 100 -2.32 -13.86 2.96
CA GLY A 100 -2.42 -15.27 2.57
C GLY A 100 -3.50 -15.60 1.56
N LYS A 101 -3.25 -16.65 0.78
CA LYS A 101 -4.09 -17.16 -0.31
C LYS A 101 -5.52 -17.57 0.09
N GLY A 102 -5.79 -17.72 1.37
CA GLY A 102 -7.10 -18.13 1.90
C GLY A 102 -7.98 -16.98 2.38
N LEU A 103 -7.56 -15.73 2.21
CA LEU A 103 -8.28 -14.58 2.70
C LEU A 103 -9.72 -14.52 2.16
N ARG A 104 -10.68 -14.42 3.08
CA ARG A 104 -12.10 -14.24 2.77
C ARG A 104 -12.66 -13.08 3.60
N LEU A 105 -13.05 -12.04 2.92
CA LEU A 105 -13.73 -10.89 3.51
C LEU A 105 -15.23 -11.04 3.28
N ARG A 106 -15.97 -11.40 4.33
CA ARG A 106 -17.41 -11.70 4.19
C ARG A 106 -18.26 -10.44 4.00
N THR A 107 -17.85 -9.31 4.57
CA THR A 107 -18.64 -8.08 4.63
C THR A 107 -17.82 -6.83 4.42
N MET A 108 -18.48 -5.72 4.03
CA MET A 108 -17.87 -4.40 3.98
C MET A 108 -17.22 -3.98 5.30
N ALA A 109 -17.80 -4.35 6.44
CA ALA A 109 -17.22 -4.05 7.76
C ALA A 109 -15.90 -4.81 7.98
N ALA A 110 -15.80 -6.06 7.53
CA ALA A 110 -14.55 -6.83 7.55
C ALA A 110 -13.48 -6.22 6.64
N HIS A 111 -13.87 -5.80 5.43
CA HIS A 111 -12.98 -5.10 4.51
C HIS A 111 -12.45 -3.80 5.12
N ARG A 112 -13.33 -2.95 5.65
CA ARG A 112 -12.93 -1.70 6.30
C ARG A 112 -11.96 -1.91 7.46
N ARG A 113 -12.20 -2.94 8.27
CA ARG A 113 -11.30 -3.32 9.38
C ARG A 113 -9.93 -3.77 8.86
N MET A 114 -9.89 -4.48 7.75
CA MET A 114 -8.63 -4.87 7.13
C MET A 114 -7.84 -3.65 6.68
N LEU A 115 -8.45 -2.71 5.95
CA LEU A 115 -7.79 -1.47 5.51
C LEU A 115 -7.21 -0.69 6.70
N ASP A 116 -8.01 -0.55 7.77
CA ASP A 116 -7.63 0.18 8.98
C ASP A 116 -6.47 -0.49 9.72
N ARG A 117 -6.47 -1.82 9.84
CA ARG A 117 -5.41 -2.55 10.54
C ARG A 117 -4.13 -2.69 9.73
N LEU A 118 -4.19 -2.67 8.40
CA LEU A 118 -3.02 -2.63 7.52
C LEU A 118 -2.50 -1.20 7.39
N SER A 119 -2.77 -0.49 6.30
CA SER A 119 -2.19 0.84 6.08
C SER A 119 -2.68 1.91 7.04
N GLY A 120 -3.86 1.76 7.68
CA GLY A 120 -4.26 2.64 8.76
C GLY A 120 -3.25 2.62 9.91
N SER A 121 -2.80 1.44 10.34
CA SER A 121 -1.75 1.32 11.36
C SER A 121 -0.36 1.64 10.78
N LEU A 122 -0.08 1.23 9.55
CA LEU A 122 1.22 1.47 8.90
C LEU A 122 1.54 2.97 8.82
N LEU A 123 0.62 3.80 8.37
CA LEU A 123 0.89 5.24 8.24
C LEU A 123 1.07 5.95 9.59
N GLN A 124 0.60 5.39 10.69
CA GLN A 124 0.92 5.88 12.03
C GLN A 124 2.39 5.65 12.45
N LEU A 125 3.18 4.92 11.64
CA LEU A 125 4.60 4.64 11.90
C LEU A 125 5.55 5.65 11.27
N VAL A 126 5.06 6.54 10.40
CA VAL A 126 5.92 7.54 9.74
C VAL A 126 6.56 8.49 10.77
N PRO A 127 7.78 8.98 10.50
CA PRO A 127 8.45 9.89 11.43
C PRO A 127 7.77 11.27 11.49
N PHE A 128 8.09 12.03 12.52
CA PHE A 128 7.66 13.44 12.68
C PHE A 128 6.16 13.66 12.86
N LEU A 129 5.42 12.64 13.32
CA LEU A 129 4.03 12.82 13.73
C LEU A 129 3.94 13.34 15.16
N GLU A 130 3.09 14.32 15.37
CA GLU A 130 2.66 14.76 16.69
C GLU A 130 1.41 14.01 17.14
N ALA A 131 1.08 14.10 18.43
CA ALA A 131 0.03 13.29 19.04
C ALA A 131 -1.34 13.46 18.35
N HIS A 132 -1.68 14.66 17.91
CA HIS A 132 -2.96 14.98 17.26
C HIS A 132 -3.06 14.52 15.79
N HIS A 133 -1.92 14.19 15.14
CA HIS A 133 -1.92 13.70 13.77
C HIS A 133 -2.33 12.23 13.64
N TYR A 134 -2.17 11.41 14.71
CA TYR A 134 -2.29 9.95 14.60
C TYR A 134 -3.64 9.45 14.10
N GLU A 135 -4.75 10.06 14.55
CA GLU A 135 -6.08 9.66 14.08
C GLU A 135 -6.35 10.11 12.64
N ALA A 136 -5.88 11.30 12.27
CA ALA A 136 -6.04 11.83 10.93
C ALA A 136 -5.26 11.01 9.90
N ILE A 137 -3.98 10.72 10.18
CA ILE A 137 -3.14 9.92 9.27
C ILE A 137 -3.61 8.46 9.20
N ARG A 138 -4.20 7.92 10.26
CA ARG A 138 -4.81 6.59 10.25
C ARG A 138 -5.94 6.48 9.23
N ALA A 139 -6.85 7.46 9.20
CA ALA A 139 -7.91 7.52 8.21
C ALA A 139 -7.36 7.68 6.77
N PHE A 140 -6.29 8.45 6.60
CA PHE A 140 -5.58 8.54 5.34
C PHE A 140 -4.93 7.21 4.93
N GLY A 141 -4.41 6.44 5.89
CA GLY A 141 -3.90 5.09 5.65
C GLY A 141 -4.97 4.10 5.20
N VAL A 142 -6.20 4.21 5.73
CA VAL A 142 -7.34 3.41 5.21
C VAL A 142 -7.57 3.66 3.73
N LEU A 143 -7.50 4.93 3.32
CA LEU A 143 -7.60 5.31 1.91
C LEU A 143 -6.41 4.78 1.10
N ASP A 144 -5.20 4.85 1.63
CA ASP A 144 -4.00 4.32 0.99
C ASP A 144 -4.11 2.82 0.70
N GLN A 145 -4.56 2.02 1.67
CA GLN A 145 -4.73 0.58 1.46
C GLN A 145 -5.78 0.29 0.37
N PHE A 146 -6.84 1.09 0.29
CA PHE A 146 -7.82 0.95 -0.79
C PHE A 146 -7.15 1.10 -2.17
N PHE A 147 -6.30 2.10 -2.34
CA PHE A 147 -5.59 2.33 -3.60
C PHE A 147 -4.50 1.27 -3.87
N ASN A 148 -3.81 0.79 -2.85
CA ASN A 148 -2.87 -0.30 -2.98
C ASN A 148 -3.59 -1.57 -3.47
N ASN A 149 -4.76 -1.90 -2.91
CA ASN A 149 -5.57 -3.04 -3.37
C ASN A 149 -6.07 -2.90 -4.82
N LEU A 150 -6.35 -1.68 -5.28
CA LEU A 150 -6.69 -1.44 -6.69
C LEU A 150 -5.48 -1.60 -7.61
N ARG A 151 -4.35 -1.02 -7.21
CA ARG A 151 -3.10 -1.07 -7.97
C ARG A 151 -2.60 -2.49 -8.19
N ASP A 152 -2.68 -3.29 -7.13
CA ASP A 152 -2.09 -4.63 -7.10
C ASP A 152 -3.10 -5.73 -7.47
N LEU A 153 -4.33 -5.37 -7.89
CA LEU A 153 -5.45 -6.31 -8.11
C LEU A 153 -5.11 -7.46 -9.08
N ALA A 154 -4.38 -7.20 -10.16
CA ALA A 154 -3.98 -8.24 -11.11
C ALA A 154 -3.01 -9.24 -10.46
N GLU A 155 -1.99 -8.74 -9.77
CA GLU A 155 -1.00 -9.56 -9.08
C GLU A 155 -1.62 -10.36 -7.93
N ASP A 156 -2.43 -9.71 -7.09
CA ASP A 156 -3.13 -10.33 -5.97
C ASP A 156 -4.07 -11.44 -6.46
N SER A 157 -4.82 -11.19 -7.53
CA SER A 157 -5.71 -12.18 -8.13
C SER A 157 -4.94 -13.41 -8.63
N ALA A 158 -3.79 -13.20 -9.29
CA ALA A 158 -2.92 -14.28 -9.76
C ALA A 158 -2.33 -15.09 -8.57
N GLN A 159 -2.13 -14.47 -7.42
CA GLN A 159 -1.71 -15.11 -6.18
C GLN A 159 -2.86 -15.76 -5.39
N GLY A 160 -4.11 -15.65 -5.87
CA GLY A 160 -5.30 -16.20 -5.22
C GLY A 160 -5.82 -15.33 -4.08
N ILE A 161 -5.50 -14.03 -4.07
CA ILE A 161 -5.96 -13.05 -3.08
C ILE A 161 -7.06 -12.19 -3.70
N CYS A 162 -8.19 -12.03 -3.00
CA CYS A 162 -9.30 -11.20 -3.41
C CYS A 162 -9.76 -10.34 -2.22
N TYR A 163 -9.61 -9.04 -2.33
CA TYR A 163 -9.99 -8.08 -1.29
C TYR A 163 -11.44 -7.61 -1.39
N PHE A 164 -12.18 -7.96 -2.44
CA PHE A 164 -13.60 -7.60 -2.50
C PHE A 164 -14.42 -8.42 -1.49
N PRO A 165 -15.30 -7.77 -0.70
CA PRO A 165 -16.19 -8.47 0.22
C PRO A 165 -17.19 -9.37 -0.51
N GLU A 166 -17.43 -10.56 0.03
CA GLU A 166 -18.33 -11.54 -0.58
C GLU A 166 -19.80 -11.04 -0.69
N ASP A 167 -20.25 -10.23 0.27
CA ASP A 167 -21.59 -9.62 0.22
C ASP A 167 -21.72 -8.60 -0.91
N VAL A 168 -20.65 -7.85 -1.20
CA VAL A 168 -20.63 -6.91 -2.31
C VAL A 168 -20.57 -7.66 -3.64
N LEU A 169 -19.67 -8.64 -3.80
CA LEU A 169 -19.59 -9.44 -5.01
C LEU A 169 -20.95 -10.04 -5.36
N ARG A 170 -21.62 -10.69 -4.40
CA ARG A 170 -22.96 -11.28 -4.60
C ARG A 170 -24.01 -10.26 -5.02
N ARG A 171 -23.97 -9.05 -4.47
CA ARG A 171 -24.88 -7.95 -4.86
C ARG A 171 -24.81 -7.63 -6.34
N PHE A 172 -23.66 -7.80 -6.97
CA PHE A 172 -23.43 -7.59 -8.41
C PHE A 172 -23.43 -8.86 -9.23
N GLY A 173 -23.83 -9.99 -8.65
CA GLY A 173 -23.88 -11.28 -9.37
C GLY A 173 -22.49 -11.86 -9.66
N LEU A 174 -21.48 -11.48 -8.90
CA LEU A 174 -20.10 -11.93 -9.01
C LEU A 174 -19.72 -12.84 -7.84
N SER A 175 -18.74 -13.68 -8.07
CA SER A 175 -18.09 -14.50 -7.05
C SER A 175 -16.60 -14.12 -6.91
N ARG A 176 -15.98 -14.55 -5.81
CA ARG A 176 -14.54 -14.47 -5.62
C ARG A 176 -13.78 -15.14 -6.77
N GLU A 177 -14.25 -16.29 -7.23
CA GLU A 177 -13.63 -17.06 -8.31
C GLU A 177 -13.68 -16.34 -9.67
N ASP A 178 -14.69 -15.51 -9.91
CA ASP A 178 -14.76 -14.69 -11.12
C ASP A 178 -13.67 -13.61 -11.13
N VAL A 179 -13.38 -13.02 -9.97
CA VAL A 179 -12.27 -12.05 -9.82
C VAL A 179 -10.93 -12.75 -9.99
N LEU A 180 -10.68 -13.83 -9.25
CA LEU A 180 -9.40 -14.54 -9.26
C LEU A 180 -9.06 -15.15 -10.62
N SER A 181 -10.06 -15.61 -11.38
CA SER A 181 -9.86 -16.15 -12.72
C SER A 181 -9.88 -15.09 -13.83
N GLY A 182 -10.13 -13.83 -13.49
CA GLY A 182 -10.29 -12.76 -14.46
C GLY A 182 -11.55 -12.84 -15.33
N ARG A 183 -12.46 -13.81 -15.08
CA ARG A 183 -13.71 -13.96 -15.87
C ARG A 183 -14.67 -12.78 -15.71
N CYS A 184 -14.53 -12.00 -14.65
CA CYS A 184 -15.34 -10.80 -14.45
C CYS A 184 -14.98 -9.68 -15.43
N ARG A 185 -13.77 -9.63 -15.97
CA ARG A 185 -13.28 -8.53 -16.81
C ARG A 185 -14.18 -8.33 -18.03
N GLY A 186 -14.45 -7.06 -18.35
CA GLY A 186 -15.31 -6.70 -19.49
C GLY A 186 -16.78 -7.06 -19.34
N THR A 187 -17.23 -7.63 -18.21
CA THR A 187 -18.64 -7.91 -17.98
C THR A 187 -19.39 -6.69 -17.43
N ALA A 188 -20.68 -6.55 -17.76
CA ALA A 188 -21.53 -5.50 -17.19
C ALA A 188 -21.60 -5.55 -15.65
N ALA A 189 -21.54 -6.76 -15.06
CA ALA A 189 -21.54 -6.97 -13.62
C ALA A 189 -20.27 -6.38 -12.98
N TRP A 190 -19.11 -6.60 -13.57
CA TRP A 190 -17.85 -6.03 -13.12
C TRP A 190 -17.84 -4.51 -13.24
N HIS A 191 -18.25 -3.99 -14.38
CA HIS A 191 -18.36 -2.56 -14.58
C HIS A 191 -19.26 -1.90 -13.51
N ALA A 192 -20.45 -2.47 -13.27
CA ALA A 192 -21.36 -1.97 -12.23
C ALA A 192 -20.75 -2.05 -10.83
N LEU A 193 -20.01 -3.11 -10.50
CA LEU A 193 -19.26 -3.22 -9.25
C LEU A 193 -18.21 -2.09 -9.13
N MET A 194 -17.42 -1.85 -10.18
CA MET A 194 -16.36 -0.86 -10.15
C MET A 194 -16.90 0.58 -10.07
N VAL A 195 -18.00 0.88 -10.78
CA VAL A 195 -18.72 2.15 -10.61
C VAL A 195 -19.18 2.33 -9.15
N TYR A 196 -19.80 1.30 -8.54
CA TYR A 196 -20.17 1.37 -7.12
C TYR A 196 -18.94 1.57 -6.22
N TRP A 197 -17.84 0.87 -6.49
CA TRP A 197 -16.61 0.89 -5.69
C TRP A 197 -15.95 2.28 -5.71
N LEU A 198 -15.87 2.88 -6.90
CA LEU A 198 -15.19 4.17 -7.09
C LEU A 198 -16.11 5.38 -6.86
N ASP A 199 -17.40 5.28 -7.17
CA ASP A 199 -18.30 6.45 -7.11
C ASP A 199 -19.18 6.48 -5.84
N ARG A 200 -19.22 5.38 -5.07
CA ARG A 200 -20.01 5.31 -3.82
C ARG A 200 -19.16 4.99 -2.60
N TYR A 201 -18.31 3.97 -2.68
CA TYR A 201 -17.51 3.56 -1.52
C TYR A 201 -16.28 4.44 -1.32
N LEU A 202 -15.48 4.67 -2.36
CA LEU A 202 -14.29 5.53 -2.28
C LEU A 202 -14.59 6.93 -1.70
N PRO A 203 -15.64 7.67 -2.13
CA PRO A 203 -15.93 8.98 -1.53
C PRO A 203 -16.20 8.95 -0.02
N ALA A 204 -16.62 7.82 0.54
CA ALA A 204 -16.74 7.67 1.99
C ALA A 204 -15.37 7.59 2.67
N LEU A 205 -14.41 6.88 2.06
CA LEU A 205 -13.02 6.83 2.54
C LEU A 205 -12.32 8.18 2.42
N GLU A 206 -12.54 8.88 1.32
CA GLU A 206 -11.99 10.22 1.09
C GLU A 206 -12.48 11.23 2.11
N ARG A 207 -13.78 11.22 2.44
CA ARG A 207 -14.33 12.10 3.50
C ARG A 207 -13.68 11.85 4.86
N ASP A 208 -13.41 10.60 5.21
CA ASP A 208 -12.74 10.29 6.47
C ASP A 208 -11.27 10.77 6.48
N ALA A 209 -10.62 10.75 5.31
CA ALA A 209 -9.24 11.21 5.15
C ALA A 209 -9.09 12.74 5.11
N THR A 210 -10.17 13.52 4.90
CA THR A 210 -10.11 14.99 4.80
C THR A 210 -9.48 15.67 6.00
N ARG A 211 -9.55 15.06 7.18
CA ARG A 211 -8.89 15.60 8.39
C ARG A 211 -7.38 15.68 8.23
N PHE A 212 -6.78 14.68 7.57
CA PHE A 212 -5.34 14.70 7.31
C PHE A 212 -4.97 15.68 6.20
N ASP A 213 -5.84 15.83 5.21
CA ASP A 213 -5.64 16.84 4.15
C ASP A 213 -5.68 18.26 4.72
N ALA A 214 -6.49 18.50 5.75
CA ALA A 214 -6.64 19.79 6.41
C ALA A 214 -5.56 20.11 7.46
N CYS A 215 -4.65 19.19 7.80
CA CYS A 215 -3.54 19.48 8.70
C CYS A 215 -2.55 20.43 7.99
N ASP A 216 -2.36 21.61 8.56
CA ASP A 216 -1.45 22.66 8.08
C ASP A 216 -0.11 22.71 8.82
N ASP A 217 -0.04 22.05 9.98
CA ASP A 217 1.13 21.98 10.88
C ASP A 217 1.98 20.70 10.69
N LEU A 218 1.79 19.98 9.60
CA LEU A 218 2.60 18.80 9.31
C LEU A 218 4.07 19.15 9.08
N HIS A 219 4.96 18.31 9.59
CA HIS A 219 6.36 18.38 9.19
C HIS A 219 6.48 18.33 7.65
N PRO A 220 7.35 19.13 6.99
CA PRO A 220 7.41 19.26 5.54
C PRO A 220 7.53 17.91 4.78
N SER A 221 8.26 16.93 5.36
CA SER A 221 8.38 15.61 4.75
C SER A 221 7.09 14.78 4.86
N VAL A 222 6.26 14.99 5.88
CA VAL A 222 4.94 14.34 6.02
C VAL A 222 3.93 15.02 5.10
N ALA A 223 3.98 16.34 4.95
CA ALA A 223 3.19 17.06 3.95
C ALA A 223 3.55 16.59 2.52
N ARG A 224 4.84 16.33 2.25
CA ARG A 224 5.28 15.75 0.98
C ARG A 224 4.72 14.34 0.75
N LEU A 225 4.78 13.44 1.74
CA LEU A 225 4.13 12.12 1.65
C LEU A 225 2.67 12.25 1.24
N ARG A 226 1.91 13.15 1.89
CA ARG A 226 0.52 13.41 1.56
C ARG A 226 0.35 13.78 0.09
N SER A 227 1.17 14.70 -0.42
CA SER A 227 1.11 15.16 -1.81
C SER A 227 1.46 14.04 -2.81
N GLU A 228 2.51 13.28 -2.55
CA GLU A 228 2.94 12.16 -3.40
C GLU A 228 1.85 11.07 -3.47
N PHE A 229 1.25 10.75 -2.32
CA PHE A 229 0.18 9.77 -2.26
C PHE A 229 -1.09 10.24 -2.98
N ARG A 230 -1.49 11.51 -2.81
CA ARG A 230 -2.63 12.08 -3.55
C ARG A 230 -2.39 12.07 -5.07
N ALA A 231 -1.21 12.41 -5.52
CA ALA A 231 -0.83 12.34 -6.92
C ALA A 231 -0.88 10.88 -7.45
N ARG A 232 -0.42 9.92 -6.65
CA ARG A 232 -0.51 8.49 -6.97
C ARG A 232 -1.96 8.02 -7.06
N TYR A 233 -2.82 8.41 -6.13
CA TYR A 233 -4.24 8.02 -6.15
C TYR A 233 -4.98 8.57 -7.37
N ALA A 234 -4.73 9.82 -7.72
CA ALA A 234 -5.30 10.41 -8.94
C ALA A 234 -4.87 9.61 -10.18
N ARG A 235 -3.57 9.32 -10.32
CA ARG A 235 -3.04 8.52 -11.43
C ARG A 235 -3.66 7.11 -11.49
N ILE A 236 -3.83 6.43 -10.35
CA ILE A 236 -4.48 5.11 -10.30
C ILE A 236 -5.92 5.22 -10.81
N LEU A 237 -6.69 6.20 -10.34
CA LEU A 237 -8.09 6.37 -10.74
C LEU A 237 -8.23 6.70 -12.22
N ASP A 238 -7.43 7.65 -12.71
CA ASP A 238 -7.50 8.10 -14.10
C ASP A 238 -7.19 6.93 -15.05
N LEU A 239 -6.12 6.21 -14.77
CA LEU A 239 -5.72 5.06 -15.58
C LEU A 239 -6.74 3.91 -15.48
N PHE A 240 -7.23 3.60 -14.28
CA PHE A 240 -8.17 2.50 -14.08
C PHE A 240 -9.50 2.75 -14.83
N ARG A 241 -9.95 4.00 -14.88
CA ARG A 241 -11.10 4.41 -15.71
C ARG A 241 -10.78 4.39 -17.20
N ALA A 242 -9.60 4.86 -17.60
CA ALA A 242 -9.19 4.91 -19.00
C ALA A 242 -9.14 3.51 -19.67
N VAL A 243 -8.83 2.47 -18.89
CA VAL A 243 -8.82 1.08 -19.37
C VAL A 243 -10.14 0.33 -19.15
N ASP A 244 -11.24 1.05 -18.87
CA ASP A 244 -12.57 0.49 -18.60
C ASP A 244 -12.56 -0.58 -17.50
N PHE A 245 -11.83 -0.32 -16.42
CA PHE A 245 -11.68 -1.20 -15.25
C PHE A 245 -11.06 -2.58 -15.54
N ASP A 246 -10.38 -2.75 -16.66
CA ASP A 246 -9.60 -3.96 -16.93
C ASP A 246 -8.30 -3.91 -16.11
N PHE A 247 -8.24 -4.70 -15.04
CA PHE A 247 -7.14 -4.66 -14.11
C PHE A 247 -5.83 -5.26 -14.65
N GLU A 248 -5.88 -6.10 -15.69
CA GLU A 248 -4.67 -6.59 -16.37
C GLU A 248 -4.04 -5.47 -17.22
N ARG A 249 -4.86 -4.83 -18.06
CA ARG A 249 -4.41 -3.67 -18.84
C ARG A 249 -3.92 -2.54 -17.94
N PHE A 250 -4.65 -2.28 -16.85
CA PHE A 250 -4.21 -1.31 -15.85
C PHE A 250 -2.82 -1.64 -15.32
N ALA A 251 -2.58 -2.88 -14.89
CA ALA A 251 -1.28 -3.29 -14.35
C ALA A 251 -0.15 -3.13 -15.38
N GLU A 252 -0.38 -3.52 -16.64
CA GLU A 252 0.60 -3.36 -17.72
C GLU A 252 0.99 -1.89 -17.93
N GLU A 253 0.01 -1.02 -18.08
CA GLU A 253 0.20 0.41 -18.34
C GLU A 253 0.81 1.11 -17.11
N TYR A 254 0.26 0.87 -15.92
CA TYR A 254 0.71 1.49 -14.67
C TYR A 254 2.19 1.17 -14.37
N TRP A 255 2.56 -0.10 -14.43
CA TRP A 255 3.94 -0.51 -14.14
C TRP A 255 4.90 -0.14 -15.27
N SER A 256 4.42 0.04 -16.49
CA SER A 256 5.23 0.61 -17.59
C SER A 256 5.60 2.08 -17.28
N GLU A 257 4.65 2.88 -16.84
CA GLU A 257 4.90 4.28 -16.44
C GLU A 257 5.85 4.38 -15.25
N VAL A 258 5.65 3.55 -14.22
CA VAL A 258 6.52 3.53 -13.03
C VAL A 258 7.95 3.14 -13.41
N ARG A 259 8.12 2.15 -14.30
CA ARG A 259 9.44 1.76 -14.83
C ARG A 259 10.13 2.90 -15.56
N ALA A 260 9.39 3.61 -16.41
CA ALA A 260 9.94 4.74 -17.14
C ALA A 260 10.46 5.85 -16.20
N LYS A 261 9.75 6.10 -15.09
CA LYS A 261 10.17 7.07 -14.07
C LYS A 261 11.34 6.57 -13.20
N ALA A 262 11.41 5.27 -12.92
CA ALA A 262 12.47 4.67 -12.12
C ALA A 262 13.79 4.49 -12.88
N SER A 263 13.74 4.46 -14.22
CA SER A 263 14.95 4.41 -15.06
C SER A 263 15.53 5.82 -15.19
N PRO A 264 16.77 6.09 -14.75
CA PRO A 264 17.39 7.37 -15.05
C PRO A 264 17.41 7.54 -16.56
N ALA A 265 16.83 8.64 -17.04
CA ALA A 265 16.97 9.03 -18.44
C ALA A 265 18.46 8.97 -18.78
N ALA A 266 18.80 8.23 -19.83
CA ALA A 266 20.14 8.31 -20.43
C ALA A 266 20.26 9.75 -20.97
N ALA A 267 20.82 10.65 -20.15
CA ALA A 267 21.21 12.00 -20.52
C ALA A 267 22.61 11.95 -21.10
#